data_f629895273a0c1f9306e8379d6c2575d
#
_entry.id   f629895273a0c1f9306e8379d6c2575d
#
_cell.length_a   1.000
_cell.length_b   1.000
_cell.length_c   1.000
_cell.angle_alpha   90.00
_cell.angle_beta   90.00
_cell.angle_gamma   90.00
#
_symmetry.space_group_name_H-M   'P 1'
#
loop_
_entity.id
_entity.type
_entity.pdbx_description
1 polymer ?
#
loop_
_entity_poly.entity_id
_entity_poly.type
_entity_poly.pdbx_seq_one_letter_code
_entity_poly.pdbx_strand_id
1 'polypeptide(L)'
;MKTAKKLTALLLAAVLVLCLTGCSAFGTKMARAWQKLDKVDSLQMKIVDDLIVDVTAGGATLPVAVSLSGTVDLYLNPVQARADLTLGWPGEELKLLVYVQEEGEAVNVYTNLNGGAVWEKASYTVSKPRLSPNGLRYVIEGAETFREVEQPGVTDGSFRFDGQLPGSFIQGFLELYEVEERIESDFGLDVPDELFTNLNSIPTSLWISKEGELDLIVLEPTAFLNGLMPKLLSPFRQASGLNQLPLEHTVEANQIILQLGAFDELPMLEIPEEVLAPWGDGAMDWE
;
A
#
# COMPACT_ATOMS: atom_id res chain seq x y z
N MET A 1 54.21 -14.81 18.51
CA MET A 1 52.84 -14.62 19.09
C MET A 1 52.34 -13.15 19.16
N LYS A 2 53.17 -12.14 19.37
CA LYS A 2 52.70 -10.72 19.46
C LYS A 2 52.28 -10.12 18.11
N THR A 3 52.85 -10.54 17.00
CA THR A 3 52.53 -10.08 15.63
C THR A 3 51.18 -10.62 15.12
N ALA A 4 50.85 -11.88 15.42
CA ALA A 4 49.54 -12.48 15.00
C ALA A 4 48.34 -11.79 15.69
N LYS A 5 48.47 -11.44 16.97
CA LYS A 5 47.40 -10.71 17.71
C LYS A 5 47.18 -9.28 17.18
N LYS A 6 48.22 -8.63 16.68
CA LYS A 6 48.10 -7.30 16.07
C LYS A 6 47.43 -7.36 14.68
N LEU A 7 47.74 -8.41 13.91
CA LEU A 7 47.13 -8.62 12.59
C LEU A 7 45.65 -8.95 12.71
N THR A 8 45.28 -9.79 13.69
CA THR A 8 43.85 -10.11 13.97
C THR A 8 43.08 -8.87 14.46
N ALA A 9 43.68 -8.04 15.31
CA ALA A 9 43.05 -6.81 15.76
C ALA A 9 42.87 -5.79 14.62
N LEU A 10 43.84 -5.70 13.70
CA LEU A 10 43.75 -4.83 12.53
C LEU A 10 42.71 -5.33 11.52
N LEU A 11 42.62 -6.66 11.32
CA LEU A 11 41.59 -7.28 10.49
C LEU A 11 40.19 -7.09 11.09
N LEU A 12 40.05 -7.26 12.41
CA LEU A 12 38.77 -7.01 13.10
C LEU A 12 38.36 -5.53 13.02
N ALA A 13 39.32 -4.60 13.17
CA ALA A 13 39.06 -3.16 13.02
C ALA A 13 38.69 -2.81 11.58
N ALA A 14 39.36 -3.41 10.58
CA ALA A 14 39.02 -3.22 9.16
C ALA A 14 37.62 -3.78 8.82
N VAL A 15 37.26 -4.96 9.36
CA VAL A 15 35.91 -5.54 9.20
C VAL A 15 34.87 -4.67 9.91
N LEU A 16 35.16 -4.17 11.12
CA LEU A 16 34.29 -3.23 11.82
C LEU A 16 34.10 -1.90 11.07
N VAL A 17 35.18 -1.36 10.51
CA VAL A 17 35.13 -0.14 9.67
C VAL A 17 34.34 -0.42 8.38
N LEU A 18 34.52 -1.57 7.74
CA LEU A 18 33.74 -1.98 6.57
C LEU A 18 32.26 -2.22 6.92
N CYS A 19 31.96 -2.78 8.10
CA CYS A 19 30.58 -2.89 8.60
C CYS A 19 29.97 -1.53 8.95
N LEU A 20 30.76 -0.59 9.45
CA LEU A 20 30.30 0.78 9.77
C LEU A 20 30.18 1.68 8.52
N THR A 21 30.97 1.43 7.49
CA THR A 21 30.83 2.09 6.17
C THR A 21 29.77 1.45 5.29
N GLY A 22 29.30 0.26 5.66
CA GLY A 22 28.17 -0.46 5.07
C GLY A 22 26.79 0.02 5.51
N CYS A 23 26.66 1.05 6.38
CA CYS A 23 25.42 1.82 6.49
C CYS A 23 25.20 2.50 5.15
N SER A 24 24.42 1.85 4.30
CA SER A 24 24.10 2.36 2.96
C SER A 24 23.61 3.80 3.10
N ALA A 25 23.96 4.67 2.16
CA ALA A 25 23.42 6.03 2.12
C ALA A 25 21.89 6.02 2.22
N PHE A 26 21.26 4.97 1.71
CA PHE A 26 19.85 4.65 1.88
C PHE A 26 19.44 4.55 3.36
N GLY A 27 20.07 3.71 4.16
CA GLY A 27 19.70 3.50 5.56
C GLY A 27 19.70 4.79 6.38
N THR A 28 20.69 5.67 6.16
CA THR A 28 20.77 6.95 6.87
C THR A 28 19.70 7.95 6.39
N LYS A 29 19.48 8.05 5.07
CA LYS A 29 18.48 8.96 4.50
C LYS A 29 17.08 8.50 4.84
N MET A 30 16.83 7.18 4.75
CA MET A 30 15.57 6.57 5.10
C MET A 30 15.24 6.72 6.58
N ALA A 31 16.20 6.51 7.48
CA ALA A 31 16.01 6.72 8.91
C ALA A 31 15.61 8.18 9.23
N ARG A 32 16.14 9.15 8.49
CA ARG A 32 15.75 10.57 8.65
C ARG A 32 14.34 10.84 8.14
N ALA A 33 14.01 10.35 6.94
CA ALA A 33 12.67 10.47 6.37
C ALA A 33 11.63 9.86 7.32
N TRP A 34 12.00 8.75 7.93
CA TRP A 34 11.21 8.03 8.90
C TRP A 34 10.95 8.82 10.18
N GLN A 35 12.04 9.36 10.79
CA GLN A 35 11.93 10.18 11.99
C GLN A 35 11.09 11.45 11.78
N LYS A 36 11.02 11.92 10.54
CA LYS A 36 10.13 13.02 10.18
C LYS A 36 8.69 12.54 10.11
N LEU A 37 8.44 11.45 9.37
CA LEU A 37 7.11 10.89 9.20
C LEU A 37 6.49 10.48 10.56
N ASP A 38 7.29 9.94 11.49
CA ASP A 38 6.85 9.59 12.85
C ASP A 38 6.39 10.81 13.70
N LYS A 39 6.70 12.03 13.26
CA LYS A 39 6.36 13.27 13.97
C LYS A 39 5.26 14.08 13.27
N VAL A 40 4.84 13.62 12.12
CA VAL A 40 3.80 14.27 11.32
C VAL A 40 2.44 13.98 11.94
N ASP A 41 1.66 15.02 12.19
CA ASP A 41 0.28 14.91 12.68
C ASP A 41 -0.73 14.77 11.52
N SER A 42 -0.39 15.28 10.33
CA SER A 42 -1.21 15.13 9.14
C SER A 42 -0.38 15.09 7.86
N LEU A 43 -0.87 14.38 6.85
CA LEU A 43 -0.26 14.35 5.52
C LEU A 43 -1.30 14.07 4.43
N GLN A 44 -1.03 14.54 3.21
CA GLN A 44 -1.81 14.16 2.03
C GLN A 44 -1.04 13.13 1.20
N MET A 45 -1.73 12.11 0.75
CA MET A 45 -1.24 11.13 -0.20
C MET A 45 -2.07 11.20 -1.50
N LYS A 46 -1.41 11.41 -2.63
CA LYS A 46 -2.02 11.24 -3.95
C LYS A 46 -1.72 9.84 -4.44
N ILE A 47 -2.74 9.17 -4.96
CA ILE A 47 -2.65 7.81 -5.47
C ILE A 47 -2.97 7.83 -6.96
N VAL A 48 -2.12 7.16 -7.74
CA VAL A 48 -2.39 6.84 -9.15
C VAL A 48 -1.99 5.38 -9.34
N ASP A 49 -2.90 4.58 -9.84
CA ASP A 49 -2.68 3.18 -10.19
C ASP A 49 -3.25 2.92 -11.58
N ASP A 50 -2.41 2.46 -12.48
CA ASP A 50 -2.78 2.06 -13.83
C ASP A 50 -2.51 0.57 -14.01
N LEU A 51 -3.57 -0.20 -14.22
CA LEU A 51 -3.56 -1.65 -14.38
C LEU A 51 -4.08 -2.02 -15.77
N ILE A 52 -3.31 -2.82 -16.51
CA ILE A 52 -3.73 -3.43 -17.78
C ILE A 52 -3.75 -4.93 -17.59
N VAL A 53 -4.93 -5.54 -17.80
CA VAL A 53 -5.15 -6.98 -17.69
C VAL A 53 -5.67 -7.50 -19.01
N ASP A 54 -4.97 -8.46 -19.61
CA ASP A 54 -5.47 -9.23 -20.73
C ASP A 54 -6.35 -10.37 -20.23
N VAL A 55 -7.60 -10.36 -20.66
CA VAL A 55 -8.57 -11.43 -20.34
C VAL A 55 -8.82 -12.25 -21.61
N THR A 56 -8.49 -13.54 -21.55
CA THR A 56 -8.70 -14.47 -22.67
C THR A 56 -9.88 -15.38 -22.39
N ALA A 57 -10.85 -15.39 -23.29
CA ALA A 57 -12.03 -16.25 -23.23
C ALA A 57 -12.33 -16.83 -24.63
N GLY A 58 -12.48 -18.14 -24.72
CA GLY A 58 -12.79 -18.81 -25.99
C GLY A 58 -11.77 -18.58 -27.12
N GLY A 59 -10.52 -18.32 -26.76
CA GLY A 59 -9.43 -18.04 -27.70
C GLY A 59 -9.34 -16.60 -28.21
N ALA A 60 -10.18 -15.69 -27.71
CA ALA A 60 -10.09 -14.26 -27.96
C ALA A 60 -9.54 -13.56 -26.72
N THR A 61 -8.55 -12.68 -26.90
CA THR A 61 -7.97 -11.86 -25.83
C THR A 61 -8.48 -10.43 -25.94
N LEU A 62 -8.92 -9.88 -24.82
CA LEU A 62 -9.39 -8.51 -24.66
C LEU A 62 -8.57 -7.80 -23.59
N PRO A 63 -7.86 -6.72 -23.90
CA PRO A 63 -7.21 -5.89 -22.90
C PRO A 63 -8.27 -5.07 -22.12
N VAL A 64 -8.18 -5.12 -20.80
CA VAL A 64 -9.00 -4.33 -19.88
C VAL A 64 -8.07 -3.40 -19.11
N ALA A 65 -8.26 -2.11 -19.30
CA ALA A 65 -7.56 -1.09 -18.54
C ALA A 65 -8.41 -0.68 -17.34
N VAL A 66 -7.82 -0.71 -16.15
CA VAL A 66 -8.43 -0.24 -14.90
C VAL A 66 -7.51 0.82 -14.31
N SER A 67 -8.06 1.93 -13.86
CA SER A 67 -7.29 2.98 -13.21
C SER A 67 -7.89 3.32 -11.86
N LEU A 68 -7.04 3.63 -10.89
CA LEU A 68 -7.42 4.22 -9.61
C LEU A 68 -6.65 5.52 -9.43
N SER A 69 -7.32 6.61 -9.16
CA SER A 69 -6.65 7.87 -8.86
C SER A 69 -7.41 8.64 -7.79
N GLY A 70 -6.69 9.51 -7.07
CA GLY A 70 -7.31 10.37 -6.08
C GLY A 70 -6.37 10.86 -5.01
N THR A 71 -6.95 11.37 -3.94
CA THR A 71 -6.25 11.92 -2.78
C THR A 71 -6.75 11.30 -1.49
N VAL A 72 -5.84 11.11 -0.55
CA VAL A 72 -6.14 10.67 0.82
C VAL A 72 -5.48 11.67 1.78
N ASP A 73 -6.29 12.38 2.54
CA ASP A 73 -5.86 13.21 3.65
C ASP A 73 -5.86 12.35 4.92
N LEU A 74 -4.70 12.24 5.55
CA LEU A 74 -4.50 11.41 6.75
C LEU A 74 -4.18 12.30 7.94
N TYR A 75 -4.83 12.03 9.06
CA TYR A 75 -4.60 12.64 10.37
C TYR A 75 -4.26 11.52 11.34
N LEU A 76 -3.18 11.68 12.07
CA LEU A 76 -2.57 10.58 12.81
C LEU A 76 -2.86 10.63 14.31
N ASN A 77 -3.40 11.75 14.81
CA ASN A 77 -3.68 11.89 16.23
C ASN A 77 -4.84 12.88 16.52
N PRO A 78 -6.10 12.45 16.72
CA PRO A 78 -6.60 11.08 16.57
C PRO A 78 -6.56 10.61 15.11
N VAL A 79 -6.66 9.30 14.90
CA VAL A 79 -6.65 8.75 13.54
C VAL A 79 -7.94 9.11 12.82
N GLN A 80 -7.81 9.89 11.77
CA GLN A 80 -8.89 10.27 10.86
C GLN A 80 -8.37 10.23 9.43
N ALA A 81 -9.26 10.01 8.47
CA ALA A 81 -8.90 10.14 7.07
C ALA A 81 -10.08 10.62 6.22
N ARG A 82 -9.75 11.26 5.11
CA ARG A 82 -10.67 11.52 4.01
C ARG A 82 -10.02 11.03 2.73
N ALA A 83 -10.69 10.16 1.99
CA ALA A 83 -10.25 9.73 0.67
C ALA A 83 -11.28 10.15 -0.39
N ASP A 84 -10.79 10.74 -1.48
CA ASP A 84 -11.56 11.10 -2.67
C ASP A 84 -10.90 10.37 -3.85
N LEU A 85 -11.52 9.25 -4.25
CA LEU A 85 -10.95 8.32 -5.21
C LEU A 85 -11.86 8.17 -6.43
N THR A 86 -11.24 7.95 -7.57
CA THR A 86 -11.92 7.61 -8.83
C THR A 86 -11.36 6.29 -9.34
N LEU A 87 -12.22 5.31 -9.50
CA LEU A 87 -11.94 4.03 -10.15
C LEU A 87 -12.51 4.07 -11.57
N GLY A 88 -11.64 3.93 -12.56
CA GLY A 88 -11.99 3.92 -13.98
C GLY A 88 -11.84 2.54 -14.60
N TRP A 89 -12.78 2.15 -15.46
CA TRP A 89 -12.68 0.97 -16.34
C TRP A 89 -13.32 1.29 -17.68
N PRO A 90 -13.17 0.46 -18.72
CA PRO A 90 -13.64 0.81 -20.06
C PRO A 90 -15.10 1.24 -20.12
N GLY A 91 -15.33 2.52 -20.36
CA GLY A 91 -16.65 3.13 -20.54
C GLY A 91 -17.33 3.62 -19.26
N GLU A 92 -16.76 3.42 -18.07
CA GLU A 92 -17.37 3.82 -16.80
C GLU A 92 -16.35 4.37 -15.80
N GLU A 93 -16.81 5.21 -14.89
CA GLU A 93 -16.06 5.71 -13.74
C GLU A 93 -16.91 5.59 -12.48
N LEU A 94 -16.29 5.15 -11.41
CA LEU A 94 -16.88 5.12 -10.07
C LEU A 94 -16.13 6.11 -9.18
N LYS A 95 -16.84 7.06 -8.59
CA LYS A 95 -16.28 7.96 -7.58
C LYS A 95 -16.59 7.41 -6.19
N LEU A 96 -15.55 7.35 -5.36
CA LEU A 96 -15.63 6.85 -4.00
C LEU A 96 -15.13 7.94 -3.05
N LEU A 97 -16.02 8.43 -2.20
CA LEU A 97 -15.67 9.32 -1.09
C LEU A 97 -15.75 8.53 0.22
N VAL A 98 -14.66 8.55 0.99
CA VAL A 98 -14.54 7.81 2.24
C VAL A 98 -14.14 8.77 3.36
N TYR A 99 -14.81 8.65 4.51
CA TYR A 99 -14.32 9.22 5.76
C TYR A 99 -14.01 8.08 6.74
N VAL A 100 -12.94 8.24 7.48
CA VAL A 100 -12.52 7.32 8.54
C VAL A 100 -12.37 8.12 9.83
N GLN A 101 -12.90 7.58 10.93
CA GLN A 101 -12.79 8.20 12.25
C GLN A 101 -12.57 7.15 13.31
N GLU A 102 -11.52 7.33 14.11
CA GLU A 102 -11.28 6.53 15.30
C GLU A 102 -12.12 7.08 16.46
N GLU A 103 -12.89 6.19 17.10
CA GLU A 103 -13.68 6.47 18.31
C GLU A 103 -13.41 5.40 19.37
N GLY A 104 -12.50 5.69 20.30
CA GLY A 104 -12.11 4.74 21.34
C GLY A 104 -11.42 3.50 20.75
N GLU A 105 -12.06 2.32 20.87
CA GLU A 105 -11.55 1.07 20.31
C GLU A 105 -12.14 0.74 18.92
N ALA A 106 -13.01 1.60 18.41
CA ALA A 106 -13.66 1.40 17.11
C ALA A 106 -13.09 2.36 16.06
N VAL A 107 -13.04 1.90 14.83
CA VAL A 107 -12.83 2.72 13.65
C VAL A 107 -14.09 2.69 12.81
N ASN A 108 -14.70 3.84 12.65
CA ASN A 108 -15.86 4.03 11.79
C ASN A 108 -15.41 4.42 10.39
N VAL A 109 -15.92 3.74 9.38
CA VAL A 109 -15.68 4.00 7.96
C VAL A 109 -17.01 4.36 7.32
N TYR A 110 -17.06 5.52 6.71
CA TYR A 110 -18.24 6.03 5.99
C TYR A 110 -17.90 6.10 4.52
N THR A 111 -18.71 5.50 3.69
CA THR A 111 -18.49 5.39 2.24
C THR A 111 -19.64 5.99 1.46
N ASN A 112 -19.33 6.72 0.41
CA ASN A 112 -20.31 7.23 -0.55
C ASN A 112 -19.84 6.94 -1.97
N LEU A 113 -20.72 6.35 -2.76
CA LEU A 113 -20.47 6.02 -4.16
C LEU A 113 -21.14 7.03 -5.09
N ASN A 114 -20.41 7.57 -6.04
CA ASN A 114 -20.88 8.49 -7.10
C ASN A 114 -21.62 9.73 -6.59
N GLY A 115 -21.33 10.21 -5.37
CA GLY A 115 -22.01 11.36 -4.79
C GLY A 115 -23.50 11.10 -4.53
N GLY A 116 -23.89 9.85 -4.31
CA GLY A 116 -25.26 9.48 -3.96
C GLY A 116 -25.73 10.13 -2.65
N ALA A 117 -27.02 10.14 -2.42
CA ALA A 117 -27.60 10.68 -1.19
C ALA A 117 -27.38 9.78 0.03
N VAL A 118 -26.92 8.55 -0.19
CA VAL A 118 -26.77 7.53 0.84
C VAL A 118 -25.30 7.33 1.17
N TRP A 119 -25.01 7.32 2.47
CA TRP A 119 -23.71 6.94 3.00
C TRP A 119 -23.81 5.55 3.62
N GLU A 120 -22.84 4.72 3.42
CA GLU A 120 -22.73 3.43 4.10
C GLU A 120 -21.77 3.56 5.27
N LYS A 121 -22.12 2.99 6.41
CA LYS A 121 -21.28 2.97 7.60
C LYS A 121 -20.88 1.54 7.93
N ALA A 122 -19.57 1.32 8.07
CA ALA A 122 -19.02 0.12 8.68
C ALA A 122 -18.24 0.50 9.95
N SER A 123 -18.32 -0.33 10.99
CA SER A 123 -17.58 -0.11 12.23
C SER A 123 -16.73 -1.33 12.53
N TYR A 124 -15.44 -1.10 12.74
CA TYR A 124 -14.46 -2.15 12.99
C TYR A 124 -13.86 -1.95 14.39
N THR A 125 -13.82 -3.00 15.19
CA THR A 125 -13.04 -2.97 16.44
C THR A 125 -11.58 -3.18 16.10
N VAL A 126 -10.73 -2.25 16.51
CA VAL A 126 -9.30 -2.29 16.18
C VAL A 126 -8.51 -2.51 17.44
N SER A 127 -7.92 -3.69 17.57
CA SER A 127 -7.02 -4.03 18.68
C SER A 127 -5.67 -3.28 18.64
N LYS A 128 -5.36 -2.63 17.52
CA LYS A 128 -4.15 -1.82 17.30
C LYS A 128 -4.45 -0.71 16.27
N PRO A 129 -3.86 0.50 16.42
CA PRO A 129 -4.04 1.54 15.40
C PRO A 129 -3.48 1.04 14.05
N ARG A 130 -4.38 0.83 13.08
CA ARG A 130 -4.06 0.23 11.78
C ARG A 130 -3.64 1.24 10.73
N LEU A 131 -4.04 2.50 10.89
CA LEU A 131 -3.60 3.62 10.06
C LEU A 131 -2.44 4.34 10.78
N SER A 132 -1.33 3.65 10.96
CA SER A 132 -0.14 4.24 11.57
C SER A 132 0.94 4.43 10.51
N PRO A 133 1.73 5.52 10.54
CA PRO A 133 2.97 5.63 9.78
C PRO A 133 3.89 4.43 9.95
N ASN A 134 3.76 3.73 11.08
CA ASN A 134 4.46 2.48 11.33
C ASN A 134 4.14 1.38 10.31
N GLY A 135 2.94 1.32 9.70
CA GLY A 135 2.63 0.38 8.64
C GLY A 135 3.48 0.63 7.39
N LEU A 136 3.55 1.90 6.95
CA LEU A 136 4.41 2.28 5.83
C LEU A 136 5.90 2.05 6.15
N ARG A 137 6.30 2.29 7.38
CA ARG A 137 7.64 1.96 7.89
C ARG A 137 7.92 0.48 7.73
N TYR A 138 7.07 -0.36 8.22
CA TYR A 138 7.25 -1.79 8.11
C TYR A 138 7.48 -2.20 6.65
N VAL A 139 6.74 -1.61 5.70
CA VAL A 139 6.91 -1.85 4.26
C VAL A 139 8.29 -1.44 3.75
N ILE A 140 8.88 -0.38 4.28
CA ILE A 140 10.14 0.16 3.75
C ILE A 140 11.37 -0.41 4.46
N GLU A 141 11.32 -0.69 5.77
CA GLU A 141 12.44 -1.26 6.53
C GLU A 141 12.85 -2.69 6.07
N GLY A 142 11.91 -3.46 5.52
CA GLY A 142 12.19 -4.81 4.98
C GLY A 142 12.97 -4.83 3.67
N ALA A 143 13.32 -3.67 3.12
CA ALA A 143 13.88 -3.58 1.79
C ALA A 143 15.43 -3.50 1.80
N GLU A 144 16.10 -4.59 2.08
CA GLU A 144 17.57 -4.68 2.06
C GLU A 144 18.22 -4.45 0.68
N THR A 145 17.41 -4.42 -0.37
CA THR A 145 17.89 -4.36 -1.76
C THR A 145 18.05 -2.95 -2.31
N PHE A 146 17.60 -1.92 -1.61
CA PHE A 146 17.60 -0.55 -2.13
C PHE A 146 19.01 0.01 -2.34
N ARG A 147 19.18 0.65 -3.49
CA ARG A 147 20.42 1.32 -3.89
C ARG A 147 20.08 2.71 -4.39
N GLU A 148 20.92 3.67 -4.05
CA GLU A 148 20.83 5.03 -4.58
C GLU A 148 21.15 5.02 -6.09
N VAL A 149 20.31 5.71 -6.87
CA VAL A 149 20.43 5.82 -8.31
C VAL A 149 20.70 7.29 -8.66
N GLU A 150 21.74 7.52 -9.45
CA GLU A 150 22.01 8.84 -9.98
C GLU A 150 20.89 9.28 -10.93
N GLN A 151 20.41 10.51 -10.75
CA GLN A 151 19.38 11.11 -11.58
C GLN A 151 19.99 12.24 -12.44
N PRO A 152 20.46 11.95 -13.67
CA PRO A 152 21.01 12.98 -14.54
C PRO A 152 19.96 14.06 -14.83
N GLY A 153 20.30 15.32 -14.55
CA GLY A 153 19.43 16.47 -14.81
C GLY A 153 18.48 16.86 -13.68
N VAL A 154 18.40 16.09 -12.58
CA VAL A 154 17.68 16.47 -11.36
C VAL A 154 18.60 17.35 -10.52
N THR A 155 18.23 18.61 -10.32
CA THR A 155 19.03 19.61 -9.62
C THR A 155 18.42 20.07 -8.30
N ASP A 156 17.28 19.53 -7.90
CA ASP A 156 16.56 19.90 -6.69
C ASP A 156 17.16 19.32 -5.40
N GLY A 157 18.13 18.39 -5.54
CA GLY A 157 18.81 17.74 -4.42
C GLY A 157 18.04 16.58 -3.81
N SER A 158 16.99 16.08 -4.49
CA SER A 158 16.30 14.85 -4.10
C SER A 158 17.15 13.60 -4.36
N PHE A 159 16.86 12.52 -3.65
CA PHE A 159 17.53 11.23 -3.77
C PHE A 159 16.53 10.17 -4.22
N ARG A 160 16.91 9.41 -5.24
CA ARG A 160 16.15 8.24 -5.69
C ARG A 160 16.84 6.96 -5.23
N PHE A 161 16.04 6.02 -4.76
CA PHE A 161 16.46 4.67 -4.40
C PHE A 161 15.61 3.65 -5.12
N ASP A 162 16.23 2.75 -5.85
CA ASP A 162 15.56 1.63 -6.49
C ASP A 162 15.89 0.32 -5.76
N GLY A 163 14.89 -0.52 -5.59
CA GLY A 163 15.00 -1.81 -4.91
C GLY A 163 13.82 -2.70 -5.16
N GLN A 164 13.63 -3.69 -4.30
CA GLN A 164 12.52 -4.62 -4.37
C GLN A 164 11.95 -4.88 -2.98
N LEU A 165 10.64 -4.87 -2.87
CA LEU A 165 9.93 -5.38 -1.70
C LEU A 165 9.79 -6.90 -1.85
N PRO A 166 10.39 -7.72 -0.96
CA PRO A 166 10.26 -9.17 -1.05
C PRO A 166 8.81 -9.62 -0.85
N GLY A 167 8.39 -10.68 -1.54
CA GLY A 167 7.05 -11.24 -1.38
C GLY A 167 6.74 -11.68 0.05
N SER A 168 7.73 -12.23 0.76
CA SER A 168 7.61 -12.59 2.18
C SER A 168 7.32 -11.39 3.09
N PHE A 169 7.82 -10.23 2.71
CA PHE A 169 7.56 -8.99 3.44
C PHE A 169 6.14 -8.51 3.24
N ILE A 170 5.63 -8.61 1.99
CA ILE A 170 4.24 -8.28 1.66
C ILE A 170 3.29 -9.23 2.39
N GLN A 171 3.62 -10.53 2.43
CA GLN A 171 2.88 -11.52 3.21
C GLN A 171 2.77 -11.10 4.68
N GLY A 172 3.87 -10.81 5.35
CA GLY A 172 3.84 -10.36 6.75
C GLY A 172 3.05 -9.06 6.96
N PHE A 173 3.02 -8.16 5.98
CA PHE A 173 2.18 -6.97 6.00
C PHE A 173 0.69 -7.31 5.90
N LEU A 174 0.31 -8.22 5.00
CA LEU A 174 -1.08 -8.65 4.82
C LEU A 174 -1.59 -9.40 6.06
N GLU A 175 -0.77 -10.27 6.67
CA GLU A 175 -1.04 -10.94 7.95
C GLU A 175 -1.25 -9.92 9.09
N LEU A 176 -0.39 -8.88 9.17
CA LEU A 176 -0.52 -7.83 10.21
C LEU A 176 -1.86 -7.11 10.14
N TYR A 177 -2.42 -6.95 8.94
CA TYR A 177 -3.70 -6.28 8.71
C TYR A 177 -4.88 -7.25 8.63
N GLU A 178 -4.68 -8.54 8.93
CA GLU A 178 -5.72 -9.58 8.94
C GLU A 178 -6.52 -9.59 7.61
N VAL A 179 -5.81 -9.49 6.48
CA VAL A 179 -6.47 -9.31 5.17
C VAL A 179 -7.21 -10.57 4.75
N GLU A 180 -6.70 -11.77 5.06
CA GLU A 180 -7.38 -13.04 4.79
C GLU A 180 -8.70 -13.13 5.54
N GLU A 181 -8.70 -12.91 6.86
CA GLU A 181 -9.89 -12.97 7.70
C GLU A 181 -10.95 -11.96 7.25
N ARG A 182 -10.52 -10.84 6.69
CA ARG A 182 -11.44 -9.84 6.16
C ARG A 182 -12.06 -10.27 4.84
N ILE A 183 -11.29 -10.86 3.95
CA ILE A 183 -11.84 -11.41 2.69
C ILE A 183 -12.88 -12.49 3.02
N GLU A 184 -12.60 -13.36 3.98
CA GLU A 184 -13.54 -14.38 4.43
C GLU A 184 -14.81 -13.78 5.03
N SER A 185 -14.66 -12.83 5.97
CA SER A 185 -15.78 -12.23 6.68
C SER A 185 -16.67 -11.35 5.78
N ASP A 186 -16.04 -10.52 4.93
CA ASP A 186 -16.76 -9.50 4.19
C ASP A 186 -17.36 -10.05 2.88
N PHE A 187 -16.75 -11.09 2.30
CA PHE A 187 -17.20 -11.69 1.04
C PHE A 187 -17.73 -13.12 1.18
N GLY A 188 -17.65 -13.73 2.38
CA GLY A 188 -18.07 -15.10 2.60
C GLY A 188 -17.29 -16.12 1.77
N LEU A 189 -16.04 -15.81 1.45
CA LEU A 189 -15.17 -16.63 0.62
C LEU A 189 -14.19 -17.41 1.50
N ASP A 190 -14.07 -18.70 1.22
CA ASP A 190 -13.04 -19.55 1.83
C ASP A 190 -11.70 -19.24 1.17
N VAL A 191 -10.85 -18.51 1.88
CA VAL A 191 -9.52 -18.10 1.38
C VAL A 191 -8.54 -19.25 1.59
N PRO A 192 -7.81 -19.69 0.55
CA PRO A 192 -6.81 -20.74 0.72
C PRO A 192 -5.67 -20.31 1.67
N ASP A 193 -5.29 -21.15 2.64
CA ASP A 193 -4.19 -20.91 3.59
C ASP A 193 -2.87 -20.47 2.95
N GLU A 194 -2.69 -20.74 1.64
CA GLU A 194 -1.49 -20.42 0.87
C GLU A 194 -1.66 -19.21 -0.05
N LEU A 195 -2.74 -18.42 0.10
CA LEU A 195 -3.05 -17.31 -0.81
C LEU A 195 -1.85 -16.37 -0.97
N PHE A 196 -1.26 -15.96 0.13
CA PHE A 196 -0.16 -15.00 0.16
C PHE A 196 1.24 -15.64 0.28
N THR A 197 1.35 -16.97 0.12
CA THR A 197 2.64 -17.64 0.16
C THR A 197 3.35 -17.62 -1.20
N ASN A 198 4.69 -17.62 -1.19
CA ASN A 198 5.52 -17.68 -2.40
C ASN A 198 5.21 -16.56 -3.42
N LEU A 199 4.92 -15.36 -2.93
CA LEU A 199 4.67 -14.20 -3.76
C LEU A 199 5.97 -13.65 -4.36
N ASN A 200 5.88 -13.15 -5.59
CA ASN A 200 6.98 -12.44 -6.23
C ASN A 200 7.30 -11.13 -5.50
N SER A 201 8.54 -10.67 -5.60
CA SER A 201 8.93 -9.35 -5.13
C SER A 201 8.33 -8.25 -6.02
N ILE A 202 8.13 -7.07 -5.44
CA ILE A 202 7.65 -5.89 -6.15
C ILE A 202 8.83 -4.92 -6.35
N PRO A 203 9.23 -4.65 -7.61
CA PRO A 203 10.15 -3.55 -7.90
C PRO A 203 9.59 -2.24 -7.35
N THR A 204 10.45 -1.49 -6.66
CA THR A 204 10.02 -0.30 -5.92
C THR A 204 11.06 0.79 -6.07
N SER A 205 10.60 2.01 -6.36
CA SER A 205 11.41 3.21 -6.37
C SER A 205 10.91 4.19 -5.30
N LEU A 206 11.83 4.81 -4.57
CA LEU A 206 11.54 5.77 -3.51
C LEU A 206 12.29 7.07 -3.78
N TRP A 207 11.62 8.20 -3.56
CA TRP A 207 12.26 9.52 -3.62
C TRP A 207 12.19 10.18 -2.26
N ILE A 208 13.34 10.67 -1.82
CA ILE A 208 13.49 11.42 -0.57
C ILE A 208 13.98 12.82 -0.95
N SER A 209 13.28 13.85 -0.49
CA SER A 209 13.64 15.25 -0.72
C SER A 209 14.98 15.60 -0.07
N LYS A 210 15.56 16.73 -0.45
CA LYS A 210 16.75 17.27 0.20
C LYS A 210 16.51 17.63 1.67
N GLU A 211 15.27 17.93 2.03
CA GLU A 211 14.80 18.16 3.39
C GLU A 211 14.70 16.85 4.20
N GLY A 212 14.78 15.69 3.52
CA GLY A 212 14.70 14.37 4.12
C GLY A 212 13.27 13.91 4.32
N GLU A 213 12.33 14.30 3.49
CA GLU A 213 10.95 13.83 3.46
C GLU A 213 10.79 12.75 2.39
N LEU A 214 9.96 11.75 2.65
CA LEU A 214 9.59 10.76 1.66
C LEU A 214 8.49 11.35 0.79
N ASP A 215 8.83 11.71 -0.46
CA ASP A 215 7.92 12.43 -1.34
C ASP A 215 7.15 11.51 -2.28
N LEU A 216 7.81 10.43 -2.75
CA LEU A 216 7.24 9.61 -3.79
C LEU A 216 7.63 8.13 -3.62
N ILE A 217 6.65 7.25 -3.80
CA ILE A 217 6.83 5.80 -3.87
C ILE A 217 6.22 5.35 -5.20
N VAL A 218 6.99 4.59 -5.97
CA VAL A 218 6.51 3.93 -7.19
C VAL A 218 6.69 2.43 -7.03
N LEU A 219 5.60 1.69 -7.20
CA LEU A 219 5.57 0.23 -7.17
C LEU A 219 5.24 -0.31 -8.56
N GLU A 220 5.89 -1.40 -8.97
CA GLU A 220 5.64 -2.10 -10.24
C GLU A 220 5.22 -3.55 -9.95
N PRO A 221 3.99 -3.80 -9.47
CA PRO A 221 3.56 -5.09 -8.96
C PRO A 221 3.12 -6.11 -10.05
N THR A 222 3.38 -5.88 -11.32
CA THR A 222 2.95 -6.74 -12.44
C THR A 222 3.23 -8.23 -12.19
N ALA A 223 4.49 -8.59 -11.87
CA ALA A 223 4.86 -9.98 -11.62
C ALA A 223 4.22 -10.54 -10.33
N PHE A 224 4.07 -9.70 -9.31
CA PHE A 224 3.38 -10.03 -8.06
C PHE A 224 1.91 -10.34 -8.32
N LEU A 225 1.20 -9.48 -9.06
CA LEU A 225 -0.21 -9.67 -9.41
C LEU A 225 -0.42 -10.90 -10.28
N ASN A 226 0.46 -11.18 -11.25
CA ASN A 226 0.39 -12.40 -12.05
C ASN A 226 0.54 -13.68 -11.21
N GLY A 227 1.23 -13.62 -10.08
CA GLY A 227 1.32 -14.72 -9.13
C GLY A 227 0.11 -14.82 -8.18
N LEU A 228 -0.47 -13.69 -7.80
CA LEU A 228 -1.56 -13.59 -6.82
C LEU A 228 -2.95 -13.78 -7.45
N MET A 229 -3.22 -13.15 -8.59
CA MET A 229 -4.54 -13.12 -9.22
C MET A 229 -5.15 -14.52 -9.47
N PRO A 230 -4.40 -15.52 -9.98
CA PRO A 230 -4.94 -16.87 -10.13
C PRO A 230 -5.44 -17.49 -8.84
N LYS A 231 -4.74 -17.22 -7.73
CA LYS A 231 -5.09 -17.73 -6.40
C LYS A 231 -6.34 -17.02 -5.85
N LEU A 232 -6.42 -15.70 -5.99
CA LEU A 232 -7.59 -14.91 -5.59
C LEU A 232 -8.84 -15.28 -6.38
N LEU A 233 -8.73 -15.45 -7.71
CA LEU A 233 -9.87 -15.72 -8.56
C LEU A 233 -10.40 -17.16 -8.45
N SER A 234 -9.59 -18.10 -7.96
CA SER A 234 -9.99 -19.51 -7.83
C SER A 234 -11.24 -19.71 -6.97
N PRO A 235 -11.33 -19.20 -5.73
CA PRO A 235 -12.52 -19.31 -4.90
C PRO A 235 -13.77 -18.66 -5.55
N PHE A 236 -13.62 -17.46 -6.13
CA PHE A 236 -14.71 -16.79 -6.83
C PHE A 236 -15.25 -17.60 -8.01
N ARG A 237 -14.36 -18.20 -8.79
CA ARG A 237 -14.74 -19.07 -9.91
C ARG A 237 -15.47 -20.33 -9.42
N GLN A 238 -15.08 -20.89 -8.28
CA GLN A 238 -15.74 -22.02 -7.67
C GLN A 238 -17.16 -21.64 -7.20
N ALA A 239 -17.27 -20.57 -6.44
CA ALA A 239 -18.53 -20.09 -5.90
C ALA A 239 -19.54 -19.68 -6.99
N SER A 240 -19.09 -19.08 -8.09
CA SER A 240 -19.92 -18.63 -9.20
C SER A 240 -20.24 -19.71 -10.25
N GLY A 241 -19.71 -20.92 -10.11
CA GLY A 241 -19.88 -21.98 -11.11
C GLY A 241 -19.13 -21.74 -12.44
N LEU A 242 -18.27 -20.74 -12.47
CA LEU A 242 -17.49 -20.35 -13.67
C LEU A 242 -16.24 -21.22 -13.88
N ASN A 243 -16.05 -22.26 -13.09
CA ASN A 243 -14.89 -23.17 -13.19
C ASN A 243 -14.73 -23.84 -14.57
N GLN A 244 -15.84 -23.96 -15.29
CA GLN A 244 -15.87 -24.63 -16.60
C GLN A 244 -15.53 -23.67 -17.76
N LEU A 245 -15.48 -22.36 -17.51
CA LEU A 245 -15.11 -21.40 -18.53
C LEU A 245 -13.58 -21.30 -18.59
N PRO A 246 -12.98 -21.48 -19.78
CA PRO A 246 -11.55 -21.27 -20.02
C PRO A 246 -11.26 -19.76 -20.02
N LEU A 247 -11.28 -19.16 -18.81
CA LEU A 247 -10.89 -17.76 -18.60
C LEU A 247 -9.43 -17.77 -18.14
N GLU A 248 -8.58 -17.20 -18.96
CA GLU A 248 -7.20 -16.88 -18.62
C GLU A 248 -7.07 -15.37 -18.44
N HIS A 249 -6.19 -14.95 -17.58
CA HIS A 249 -5.87 -13.53 -17.38
C HIS A 249 -4.37 -13.38 -17.23
N THR A 250 -3.86 -12.28 -17.73
CA THR A 250 -2.45 -11.88 -17.59
C THR A 250 -2.41 -10.39 -17.29
N VAL A 251 -1.73 -10.01 -16.23
CA VAL A 251 -1.42 -8.59 -15.95
C VAL A 251 -0.27 -8.20 -16.86
N GLU A 252 -0.53 -7.36 -17.85
CA GLU A 252 0.48 -6.87 -18.80
C GLU A 252 1.31 -5.74 -18.19
N ALA A 253 0.65 -4.83 -17.48
CA ALA A 253 1.31 -3.73 -16.80
C ALA A 253 0.52 -3.31 -15.56
N ASN A 254 1.24 -2.94 -14.53
CA ASN A 254 0.69 -2.26 -13.37
C ASN A 254 1.75 -1.34 -12.75
N GLN A 255 1.36 -0.11 -12.46
CA GLN A 255 2.20 0.85 -11.77
C GLN A 255 1.36 1.62 -10.76
N ILE A 256 1.78 1.58 -9.50
CA ILE A 256 1.17 2.32 -8.40
C ILE A 256 2.11 3.46 -8.02
N ILE A 257 1.60 4.68 -8.05
CA ILE A 257 2.32 5.90 -7.69
C ILE A 257 1.65 6.48 -6.45
N LEU A 258 2.42 6.63 -5.37
CA LEU A 258 2.02 7.26 -4.13
C LEU A 258 2.87 8.51 -3.92
N GLN A 259 2.28 9.69 -4.07
CA GLN A 259 2.94 10.96 -3.79
C GLN A 259 2.50 11.47 -2.42
N LEU A 260 3.45 11.66 -1.51
CA LEU A 260 3.23 12.19 -0.18
C LEU A 260 3.54 13.70 -0.15
N GLY A 261 2.80 14.44 0.65
CA GLY A 261 3.02 15.89 0.78
C GLY A 261 2.07 16.52 1.80
N ALA A 262 2.03 17.85 1.83
CA ALA A 262 1.24 18.64 2.76
C ALA A 262 1.42 18.18 4.23
N PHE A 263 2.67 17.86 4.61
CA PHE A 263 3.02 17.42 5.95
C PHE A 263 2.72 18.53 6.97
N ASP A 264 1.81 18.25 7.92
CA ASP A 264 1.30 19.17 8.95
C ASP A 264 0.63 20.44 8.39
N GLU A 265 0.25 20.43 7.11
CA GLU A 265 -0.38 21.59 6.43
C GLU A 265 -1.88 21.39 6.22
N LEU A 266 -2.43 20.21 6.53
CA LEU A 266 -3.86 19.97 6.32
C LEU A 266 -4.70 20.71 7.35
N PRO A 267 -5.83 21.35 6.93
CA PRO A 267 -6.80 21.90 7.86
C PRO A 267 -7.42 20.74 8.67
N MET A 268 -7.89 21.03 9.88
CA MET A 268 -8.60 20.04 10.68
C MET A 268 -9.74 19.40 9.90
N LEU A 269 -9.82 18.07 9.91
CA LEU A 269 -10.85 17.33 9.22
C LEU A 269 -12.21 17.55 9.92
N GLU A 270 -13.15 18.11 9.18
CA GLU A 270 -14.55 18.19 9.60
C GLU A 270 -15.34 17.15 8.79
N ILE A 271 -15.91 16.16 9.49
CA ILE A 271 -16.81 15.19 8.86
C ILE A 271 -18.21 15.86 8.78
N PRO A 272 -18.79 15.99 7.59
CA PRO A 272 -20.09 16.64 7.43
C PRO A 272 -21.20 15.97 8.27
N GLU A 273 -22.16 16.76 8.78
CA GLU A 273 -23.26 16.22 9.60
C GLU A 273 -24.10 15.17 8.86
N GLU A 274 -24.27 15.30 7.55
CA GLU A 274 -24.99 14.33 6.73
C GLU A 274 -24.29 12.97 6.69
N VAL A 275 -22.97 12.91 6.88
CA VAL A 275 -22.19 11.67 6.98
C VAL A 275 -22.42 10.98 8.33
N LEU A 276 -22.58 11.78 9.39
CA LEU A 276 -22.75 11.33 10.76
C LEU A 276 -24.23 11.10 11.13
N ALA A 277 -25.16 11.57 10.28
CA ALA A 277 -26.59 11.43 10.55
C ALA A 277 -26.97 9.96 10.79
N PRO A 278 -27.82 9.68 11.78
CA PRO A 278 -28.25 8.32 12.02
C PRO A 278 -28.97 7.80 10.77
N TRP A 279 -28.43 6.74 10.21
CA TRP A 279 -28.96 6.05 9.06
C TRP A 279 -30.34 5.51 9.43
N GLY A 280 -31.34 5.78 8.61
CA GLY A 280 -32.61 5.06 8.76
C GLY A 280 -32.28 3.56 8.71
N ASP A 281 -32.96 2.76 9.55
CA ASP A 281 -32.80 1.32 9.75
C ASP A 281 -33.04 0.48 8.46
N GLY A 282 -32.55 0.95 7.34
CA GLY A 282 -32.51 0.23 6.07
C GLY A 282 -31.37 -0.77 6.08
N ALA A 283 -31.45 -1.78 6.94
CA ALA A 283 -30.77 -3.03 6.68
C ALA A 283 -31.18 -3.48 5.26
N MET A 284 -30.26 -3.42 4.32
CA MET A 284 -30.47 -4.14 3.07
C MET A 284 -30.46 -5.62 3.42
N ASP A 285 -31.66 -6.19 3.57
CA ASP A 285 -31.86 -7.64 3.53
C ASP A 285 -31.42 -8.09 2.13
N TRP A 286 -30.25 -8.63 2.03
CA TRP A 286 -29.82 -9.41 0.86
C TRP A 286 -30.54 -10.76 0.93
N GLU A 287 -31.78 -10.84 0.35
CA GLU A 287 -32.40 -12.11 0.01
C GLU A 287 -31.80 -12.68 -1.29
#